data_c102b1da5a434d44311985f5133c7dd8
#
_entry.id   c102b1da5a434d44311985f5133c7dd8
#
_cell.length_a   1.000
_cell.length_b   1.000
_cell.length_c   1.000
_cell.angle_alpha   90.00
_cell.angle_beta   90.00
_cell.angle_gamma   90.00
#
_symmetry.space_group_name_H-M   'P 1'
#
loop_
_entity.id
_entity.type
_entity.pdbx_description
1 polymer ?
#
loop_
_entity_poly.entity_id
_entity_poly.type
_entity_poly.pdbx_seq_one_letter_code
_entity_poly.pdbx_strand_id
1 'polypeptide(L)'
;MQFGFTSTSFRQIRSLEKIIEIAVRAEIDCIEWGGDIHVRSVADAKRAKELCSKAGIRINSYASYYRVGCKNAGEWKKICEIASAMGARSVRVWLGKADSEKTDEGTYINLVEDTKSICAVADGYGLIVCPECHDNTFNNNTDAFLKIHADVGCDNFRTYFQSRYKRLEYDLDRIERTLPFIETIHVSYSEQSREQFPKFKPTYIDSLLSKMKKSGFDGNILIEYTYLFGYFGFTSSMIRDVKRLRNKVDES
;
A
#
# COMPACT_ATOMS: atom_id res chain seq x y z
N MET A 1 7.37 -0.80 14.02
CA MET A 1 6.55 -0.22 12.92
C MET A 1 7.26 0.95 12.29
N GLN A 2 7.09 1.16 10.97
CA GLN A 2 7.67 2.28 10.20
C GLN A 2 6.54 3.14 9.65
N PHE A 3 6.69 4.46 9.69
CA PHE A 3 5.64 5.39 9.28
C PHE A 3 6.03 6.16 8.03
N GLY A 4 5.06 6.36 7.15
CA GLY A 4 5.29 7.07 5.91
C GLY A 4 4.02 7.48 5.19
N PHE A 5 4.16 7.74 3.91
CA PHE A 5 3.03 8.00 3.04
C PHE A 5 3.25 7.43 1.63
N THR A 6 2.16 7.29 0.88
CA THR A 6 2.23 7.03 -0.55
C THR A 6 2.32 8.33 -1.33
N SER A 7 3.26 8.42 -2.26
CA SER A 7 3.45 9.61 -3.11
C SER A 7 2.24 9.93 -3.97
N THR A 8 1.38 8.94 -4.22
CA THR A 8 0.11 9.13 -4.95
C THR A 8 -0.85 10.10 -4.26
N SER A 9 -0.66 10.35 -2.97
CA SER A 9 -1.36 11.40 -2.23
C SER A 9 -1.08 12.81 -2.77
N PHE A 10 -0.03 12.97 -3.58
CA PHE A 10 0.43 14.26 -4.13
C PHE A 10 0.45 14.27 -5.66
N ARG A 11 -0.61 13.79 -6.30
CA ARG A 11 -0.71 13.66 -7.76
C ARG A 11 -0.51 14.98 -8.52
N GLN A 12 -0.75 16.11 -7.88
CA GLN A 12 -0.54 17.45 -8.44
C GLN A 12 0.94 17.89 -8.44
N ILE A 13 1.81 17.21 -7.67
CA ILE A 13 3.24 17.48 -7.60
C ILE A 13 3.98 16.45 -8.45
N ARG A 14 4.62 16.88 -9.53
CA ARG A 14 5.38 15.97 -10.41
C ARG A 14 6.83 15.77 -9.99
N SER A 15 7.40 16.75 -9.26
CA SER A 15 8.81 16.72 -8.86
C SER A 15 9.06 15.74 -7.71
N LEU A 16 9.99 14.83 -7.91
CA LEU A 16 10.48 13.91 -6.87
C LEU A 16 11.12 14.68 -5.71
N GLU A 17 11.87 15.73 -6.01
CA GLU A 17 12.53 16.59 -5.01
C GLU A 17 11.51 17.21 -4.06
N LYS A 18 10.40 17.76 -4.62
CA LYS A 18 9.33 18.33 -3.79
C LYS A 18 8.62 17.30 -2.93
N ILE A 19 8.45 16.07 -3.42
CA ILE A 19 7.91 14.98 -2.60
C ILE A 19 8.87 14.66 -1.46
N ILE A 20 10.17 14.61 -1.71
CA ILE A 20 11.17 14.36 -0.68
C ILE A 20 11.25 15.52 0.34
N GLU A 21 11.11 16.78 -0.08
CA GLU A 21 11.01 17.92 0.85
C GLU A 21 9.84 17.75 1.83
N ILE A 22 8.67 17.31 1.32
CA ILE A 22 7.51 17.02 2.16
C ILE A 22 7.80 15.85 3.11
N ALA A 23 8.44 14.80 2.60
CA ALA A 23 8.79 13.61 3.35
C ALA A 23 9.73 13.92 4.51
N VAL A 24 10.77 14.72 4.27
CA VAL A 24 11.71 15.18 5.29
C VAL A 24 10.99 16.03 6.36
N ARG A 25 10.15 16.98 5.94
CA ARG A 25 9.37 17.82 6.87
C ARG A 25 8.36 17.03 7.70
N ALA A 26 7.84 15.94 7.15
CA ALA A 26 6.95 15.04 7.86
C ALA A 26 7.69 14.01 8.73
N GLU A 27 9.01 13.96 8.64
CA GLU A 27 9.87 13.04 9.38
C GLU A 27 9.50 11.58 9.16
N ILE A 28 9.22 11.18 7.90
CA ILE A 28 8.84 9.81 7.59
C ILE A 28 10.03 8.85 7.59
N ASP A 29 9.78 7.58 7.90
CA ASP A 29 10.77 6.48 7.82
C ASP A 29 10.83 5.87 6.42
N CYS A 30 9.68 5.81 5.75
CA CYS A 30 9.56 5.14 4.46
C CYS A 30 8.53 5.79 3.54
N ILE A 31 8.67 5.51 2.23
CA ILE A 31 7.78 6.03 1.19
C ILE A 31 7.37 4.93 0.21
N GLU A 32 6.11 4.97 -0.26
CA GLU A 32 5.65 4.28 -1.44
C GLU A 32 5.64 5.22 -2.64
N TRP A 33 6.24 4.80 -3.76
CA TRP A 33 6.26 5.58 -4.98
C TRP A 33 5.19 5.14 -5.99
N GLY A 34 4.40 6.10 -6.47
CA GLY A 34 3.38 5.88 -7.51
C GLY A 34 4.00 5.71 -8.90
N GLY A 35 3.70 4.58 -9.53
CA GLY A 35 4.22 4.21 -10.85
C GLY A 35 3.56 4.92 -12.02
N ASP A 36 2.36 5.41 -11.82
CA ASP A 36 1.59 6.12 -12.85
C ASP A 36 1.95 7.61 -12.94
N ILE A 37 2.61 8.16 -11.92
CA ILE A 37 2.81 9.60 -11.83
C ILE A 37 4.24 10.03 -11.52
N HIS A 38 4.93 9.39 -10.57
CA HIS A 38 6.23 9.85 -10.09
C HIS A 38 7.40 9.04 -10.64
N VAL A 39 7.31 7.71 -10.61
CA VAL A 39 8.39 6.82 -11.02
C VAL A 39 7.91 5.96 -12.17
N ARG A 40 8.11 6.44 -13.39
CA ARG A 40 7.57 5.81 -14.61
C ARG A 40 8.63 5.07 -15.44
N SER A 41 9.89 5.20 -15.05
CA SER A 41 11.03 4.63 -15.76
C SER A 41 12.15 4.20 -14.80
N VAL A 42 13.09 3.42 -15.29
CA VAL A 42 14.31 3.06 -14.56
C VAL A 42 15.15 4.31 -14.21
N ALA A 43 15.12 5.34 -15.05
CA ALA A 43 15.80 6.61 -14.76
C ALA A 43 15.16 7.32 -13.55
N ASP A 44 13.82 7.44 -13.53
CA ASP A 44 13.10 7.98 -12.38
C ASP A 44 13.37 7.16 -11.11
N ALA A 45 13.38 5.83 -11.23
CA ALA A 45 13.64 4.90 -10.14
C ALA A 45 15.02 5.14 -9.50
N LYS A 46 16.06 5.26 -10.32
CA LYS A 46 17.42 5.58 -9.86
C LYS A 46 17.47 6.95 -9.18
N ARG A 47 16.77 7.94 -9.73
CA ARG A 47 16.69 9.29 -9.13
C ARG A 47 15.95 9.28 -7.80
N ALA A 48 14.81 8.58 -7.72
CA ALA A 48 14.07 8.40 -6.47
C ALA A 48 14.94 7.73 -5.39
N LYS A 49 15.68 6.67 -5.76
CA LYS A 49 16.62 5.99 -4.87
C LYS A 49 17.70 6.93 -4.33
N GLU A 50 18.33 7.70 -5.21
CA GLU A 50 19.35 8.69 -4.81
C GLU A 50 18.79 9.72 -3.82
N LEU A 51 17.64 10.30 -4.12
CA LEU A 51 16.98 11.31 -3.28
C LEU A 51 16.59 10.74 -1.91
N CYS A 52 15.97 9.57 -1.89
CA CYS A 52 15.60 8.88 -0.65
C CYS A 52 16.82 8.53 0.20
N SER A 53 17.88 8.01 -0.43
CA SER A 53 19.14 7.69 0.28
C SER A 53 19.77 8.92 0.94
N LYS A 54 19.83 10.05 0.22
CA LYS A 54 20.34 11.31 0.77
C LYS A 54 19.51 11.84 1.94
N ALA A 55 18.20 11.58 1.91
CA ALA A 55 17.27 12.01 2.96
C ALA A 55 17.15 11.00 4.13
N GLY A 56 17.80 9.84 4.06
CA GLY A 56 17.66 8.78 5.06
C GLY A 56 16.28 8.10 5.05
N ILE A 57 15.54 8.19 3.94
CA ILE A 57 14.18 7.64 3.81
C ILE A 57 14.26 6.30 3.07
N ARG A 58 13.66 5.26 3.64
CA ARG A 58 13.59 3.93 3.02
C ARG A 58 12.48 3.89 1.96
N ILE A 59 12.74 3.25 0.83
CA ILE A 59 11.70 2.97 -0.17
C ILE A 59 10.99 1.67 0.23
N ASN A 60 9.72 1.78 0.59
CA ASN A 60 8.92 0.64 0.99
C ASN A 60 8.44 -0.14 -0.22
N SER A 61 7.81 0.53 -1.17
CA SER A 61 7.07 -0.15 -2.22
C SER A 61 6.93 0.69 -3.48
N TYR A 62 6.55 -0.01 -4.55
CA TYR A 62 6.19 0.56 -5.83
C TYR A 62 4.72 0.29 -6.14
N ALA A 63 3.90 1.33 -6.20
CA ALA A 63 2.48 1.24 -6.57
C ALA A 63 2.33 1.17 -8.09
N SER A 64 2.29 -0.04 -8.65
CA SER A 64 2.40 -0.27 -10.09
C SER A 64 1.08 -0.10 -10.85
N TYR A 65 -0.06 -0.19 -10.19
CA TYR A 65 -1.38 -0.30 -10.80
C TYR A 65 -1.57 -1.48 -11.76
N TYR A 66 -0.64 -2.46 -11.75
CA TYR A 66 -0.77 -3.69 -12.50
C TYR A 66 -2.01 -4.46 -12.06
N ARG A 67 -2.79 -4.93 -13.03
CA ARG A 67 -3.96 -5.77 -12.77
C ARG A 67 -3.70 -7.20 -13.17
N VAL A 68 -3.58 -8.06 -12.18
CA VAL A 68 -3.41 -9.50 -12.34
C VAL A 68 -4.62 -10.09 -13.07
N GLY A 69 -4.40 -11.09 -13.90
CA GLY A 69 -5.46 -11.71 -14.70
C GLY A 69 -5.85 -10.93 -15.96
N CYS A 70 -5.18 -9.81 -16.28
CA CYS A 70 -5.50 -8.96 -17.42
C CYS A 70 -4.53 -9.06 -18.59
N LYS A 71 -3.68 -10.08 -18.65
CA LYS A 71 -2.74 -10.42 -19.74
C LYS A 71 -1.78 -9.30 -20.16
N ASN A 72 -0.96 -8.81 -19.21
CA ASN A 72 0.05 -7.79 -19.43
C ASN A 72 1.48 -8.25 -19.05
N ALA A 73 1.83 -9.52 -19.36
CA ALA A 73 3.08 -10.14 -18.91
C ALA A 73 4.36 -9.35 -19.27
N GLY A 74 4.39 -8.74 -20.45
CA GLY A 74 5.53 -7.89 -20.84
C GLY A 74 5.65 -6.61 -20.00
N GLU A 75 4.54 -6.07 -19.52
CA GLU A 75 4.50 -4.93 -18.63
C GLU A 75 5.03 -5.29 -17.23
N TRP A 76 4.72 -6.49 -16.73
CA TRP A 76 5.15 -6.94 -15.41
C TRP A 76 6.67 -6.98 -15.24
N LYS A 77 7.40 -7.52 -16.22
CA LYS A 77 8.87 -7.52 -16.18
C LYS A 77 9.45 -6.10 -16.07
N LYS A 78 8.93 -5.16 -16.85
CA LYS A 78 9.32 -3.74 -16.77
C LYS A 78 9.02 -3.14 -15.40
N ILE A 79 7.88 -3.48 -14.80
CA ILE A 79 7.50 -3.06 -13.45
C ILE A 79 8.53 -3.57 -12.43
N CYS A 80 8.91 -4.85 -12.51
CA CYS A 80 9.93 -5.43 -11.63
C CYS A 80 11.31 -4.76 -11.83
N GLU A 81 11.71 -4.46 -13.06
CA GLU A 81 12.94 -3.72 -13.36
C GLU A 81 12.95 -2.34 -12.73
N ILE A 82 11.84 -1.59 -12.79
CA ILE A 82 11.72 -0.27 -12.17
C ILE A 82 11.76 -0.39 -10.64
N ALA A 83 10.99 -1.31 -10.05
CA ALA A 83 10.92 -1.51 -8.62
C ALA A 83 12.28 -1.92 -8.04
N SER A 84 12.98 -2.84 -8.70
CA SER A 84 14.32 -3.30 -8.32
C SER A 84 15.36 -2.18 -8.45
N ALA A 85 15.34 -1.41 -9.54
CA ALA A 85 16.25 -0.27 -9.74
C ALA A 85 16.08 0.79 -8.67
N MET A 86 14.85 0.97 -8.17
CA MET A 86 14.52 1.88 -7.07
C MET A 86 14.97 1.33 -5.71
N GLY A 87 15.13 0.02 -5.58
CA GLY A 87 15.36 -0.66 -4.32
C GLY A 87 14.10 -0.80 -3.47
N ALA A 88 12.94 -0.88 -4.10
CA ALA A 88 11.69 -1.18 -3.44
C ALA A 88 11.70 -2.59 -2.88
N ARG A 89 11.05 -2.80 -1.73
CA ARG A 89 10.87 -4.12 -1.13
C ARG A 89 9.70 -4.88 -1.77
N SER A 90 8.63 -4.16 -2.13
CA SER A 90 7.41 -4.77 -2.64
C SER A 90 6.83 -4.00 -3.82
N VAL A 91 5.98 -4.68 -4.58
CA VAL A 91 5.18 -4.11 -5.66
C VAL A 91 3.71 -4.28 -5.34
N ARG A 92 2.98 -3.16 -5.30
CA ARG A 92 1.53 -3.17 -5.13
C ARG A 92 0.83 -3.46 -6.44
N VAL A 93 -0.13 -4.38 -6.42
CA VAL A 93 -0.93 -4.81 -7.58
C VAL A 93 -2.42 -4.85 -7.22
N TRP A 94 -3.28 -5.02 -8.21
CA TRP A 94 -4.71 -5.28 -8.04
C TRP A 94 -5.10 -6.63 -8.64
N LEU A 95 -5.89 -7.44 -7.90
CA LEU A 95 -6.35 -8.73 -8.37
C LEU A 95 -7.64 -8.58 -9.18
N GLY A 96 -7.53 -8.69 -10.50
CA GLY A 96 -8.69 -8.63 -11.39
C GLY A 96 -9.38 -7.26 -11.47
N LYS A 97 -10.66 -7.30 -11.87
CA LYS A 97 -11.51 -6.11 -12.10
C LYS A 97 -12.90 -6.23 -11.45
N ALA A 98 -13.14 -7.28 -10.68
CA ALA A 98 -14.41 -7.56 -10.05
C ALA A 98 -14.23 -8.06 -8.62
N ASP A 99 -15.22 -7.78 -7.77
CA ASP A 99 -15.31 -8.34 -6.42
C ASP A 99 -15.41 -9.88 -6.49
N SER A 100 -15.01 -10.56 -5.43
CA SER A 100 -14.97 -12.02 -5.37
C SER A 100 -16.32 -12.68 -5.69
N GLU A 101 -17.41 -12.09 -5.23
CA GLU A 101 -18.78 -12.56 -5.43
C GLU A 101 -19.24 -12.48 -6.90
N LYS A 102 -18.53 -11.71 -7.72
CA LYS A 102 -18.81 -11.52 -9.16
C LYS A 102 -17.79 -12.20 -10.06
N THR A 103 -16.83 -12.91 -9.46
CA THR A 103 -15.76 -13.59 -10.19
C THR A 103 -16.16 -15.05 -10.42
N ASP A 104 -16.29 -15.43 -11.67
CA ASP A 104 -16.55 -16.82 -12.05
C ASP A 104 -15.30 -17.70 -11.86
N GLU A 105 -15.52 -19.03 -11.87
CA GLU A 105 -14.46 -20.02 -11.61
C GLU A 105 -13.31 -19.92 -12.63
N GLY A 106 -13.61 -19.75 -13.91
CA GLY A 106 -12.58 -19.63 -14.95
C GLY A 106 -11.71 -18.38 -14.77
N THR A 107 -12.33 -17.25 -14.44
CA THR A 107 -11.63 -16.00 -14.09
C THR A 107 -10.79 -16.19 -12.82
N TYR A 108 -11.30 -16.89 -11.82
CA TYR A 108 -10.56 -17.18 -10.59
C TYR A 108 -9.32 -18.05 -10.86
N ILE A 109 -9.46 -19.15 -11.61
CA ILE A 109 -8.33 -20.01 -11.98
C ILE A 109 -7.25 -19.19 -12.70
N ASN A 110 -7.64 -18.33 -13.66
CA ASN A 110 -6.70 -17.46 -14.36
C ASN A 110 -6.01 -16.46 -13.43
N LEU A 111 -6.72 -15.93 -12.42
CA LEU A 111 -6.11 -15.06 -11.39
C LEU A 111 -5.05 -15.81 -10.60
N VAL A 112 -5.29 -17.04 -10.17
CA VAL A 112 -4.34 -17.86 -9.42
C VAL A 112 -3.08 -18.12 -10.26
N GLU A 113 -3.25 -18.57 -11.50
CA GLU A 113 -2.13 -18.91 -12.38
C GLU A 113 -1.30 -17.68 -12.77
N ASP A 114 -1.94 -16.56 -13.07
CA ASP A 114 -1.24 -15.31 -13.36
C ASP A 114 -0.51 -14.78 -12.10
N THR A 115 -1.13 -14.91 -10.91
CA THR A 115 -0.48 -14.53 -9.65
C THR A 115 0.79 -15.38 -9.40
N LYS A 116 0.74 -16.68 -9.60
CA LYS A 116 1.92 -17.56 -9.51
C LYS A 116 3.02 -17.11 -10.48
N SER A 117 2.63 -16.83 -11.73
CA SER A 117 3.57 -16.38 -12.76
C SER A 117 4.24 -15.06 -12.40
N ILE A 118 3.48 -14.06 -11.94
CA ILE A 118 4.07 -12.77 -11.53
C ILE A 118 4.91 -12.88 -10.27
N CYS A 119 4.55 -13.75 -9.33
CA CYS A 119 5.36 -14.04 -8.14
C CYS A 119 6.71 -14.65 -8.51
N ALA A 120 6.73 -15.62 -9.42
CA ALA A 120 7.99 -16.24 -9.89
C ALA A 120 8.90 -15.22 -10.57
N VAL A 121 8.37 -14.31 -11.39
CA VAL A 121 9.15 -13.23 -12.00
C VAL A 121 9.67 -12.27 -10.93
N ALA A 122 8.82 -11.84 -10.00
CA ALA A 122 9.18 -10.91 -8.93
C ALA A 122 10.27 -11.47 -8.00
N ASP A 123 10.22 -12.77 -7.71
CA ASP A 123 11.22 -13.47 -6.89
C ASP A 123 12.63 -13.34 -7.49
N GLY A 124 12.76 -13.45 -8.80
CA GLY A 124 14.02 -13.22 -9.52
C GLY A 124 14.60 -11.81 -9.36
N TYR A 125 13.81 -10.85 -8.88
CA TYR A 125 14.21 -9.48 -8.53
C TYR A 125 14.27 -9.22 -7.01
N GLY A 126 14.01 -10.23 -6.18
CA GLY A 126 13.92 -10.11 -4.73
C GLY A 126 12.73 -9.28 -4.25
N LEU A 127 11.63 -9.28 -5.01
CA LEU A 127 10.45 -8.45 -4.76
C LEU A 127 9.28 -9.26 -4.18
N ILE A 128 8.55 -8.64 -3.28
CA ILE A 128 7.28 -9.13 -2.75
C ILE A 128 6.13 -8.59 -3.61
N VAL A 129 5.17 -9.45 -3.95
CA VAL A 129 3.94 -9.07 -4.66
C VAL A 129 2.83 -8.85 -3.65
N CYS A 130 2.26 -7.66 -3.62
CA CYS A 130 1.27 -7.27 -2.62
C CYS A 130 -0.02 -6.76 -3.26
N PRO A 131 -1.08 -7.57 -3.36
CA PRO A 131 -2.38 -7.07 -3.75
C PRO A 131 -2.96 -6.13 -2.70
N GLU A 132 -3.48 -5.01 -3.17
CA GLU A 132 -4.24 -4.07 -2.35
C GLU A 132 -5.68 -4.59 -2.19
N CYS A 133 -6.19 -4.61 -0.96
CA CYS A 133 -7.59 -4.92 -0.70
C CYS A 133 -8.46 -3.71 -1.09
N HIS A 134 -9.10 -3.79 -2.24
CA HIS A 134 -9.86 -2.69 -2.83
C HIS A 134 -11.21 -3.16 -3.41
N ASP A 135 -12.19 -2.25 -3.53
CA ASP A 135 -13.42 -2.50 -4.29
C ASP A 135 -13.09 -2.79 -5.76
N ASN A 136 -13.87 -3.63 -6.41
CA ASN A 136 -13.62 -4.10 -7.76
C ASN A 136 -12.27 -4.82 -7.93
N THR A 137 -11.87 -5.58 -6.90
CA THR A 137 -10.76 -6.54 -6.94
C THR A 137 -11.21 -7.84 -6.29
N PHE A 138 -10.60 -8.97 -6.66
CA PHE A 138 -10.97 -10.27 -6.11
C PHE A 138 -10.77 -10.32 -4.58
N ASN A 139 -9.72 -9.71 -4.06
CA ASN A 139 -9.44 -9.67 -2.62
C ASN A 139 -10.17 -8.53 -1.88
N ASN A 140 -11.41 -8.22 -2.30
CA ASN A 140 -12.28 -7.21 -1.69
C ASN A 140 -12.68 -7.53 -0.25
N ASN A 141 -12.52 -8.78 0.20
CA ASN A 141 -12.77 -9.22 1.56
C ASN A 141 -11.72 -10.22 2.05
N THR A 142 -11.75 -10.53 3.35
CA THR A 142 -10.75 -11.38 4.03
C THR A 142 -10.76 -12.81 3.52
N ASP A 143 -11.93 -13.42 3.35
CA ASP A 143 -12.04 -14.82 2.95
C ASP A 143 -11.53 -15.02 1.52
N ALA A 144 -11.84 -14.08 0.63
CA ALA A 144 -11.34 -14.09 -0.74
C ALA A 144 -9.80 -13.96 -0.78
N PHE A 145 -9.22 -13.07 0.04
CA PHE A 145 -7.76 -12.97 0.14
C PHE A 145 -7.14 -14.27 0.66
N LEU A 146 -7.65 -14.82 1.77
CA LEU A 146 -7.10 -16.04 2.35
C LEU A 146 -7.21 -17.23 1.39
N LYS A 147 -8.31 -17.32 0.66
CA LYS A 147 -8.50 -18.35 -0.37
C LYS A 147 -7.42 -18.25 -1.46
N ILE A 148 -7.29 -17.09 -2.10
CA ILE A 148 -6.31 -16.93 -3.18
C ILE A 148 -4.87 -17.05 -2.69
N HIS A 149 -4.58 -16.59 -1.46
CA HIS A 149 -3.27 -16.74 -0.84
C HIS A 149 -2.89 -18.22 -0.68
N ALA A 150 -3.82 -19.04 -0.21
CA ALA A 150 -3.61 -20.49 -0.08
C ALA A 150 -3.42 -21.17 -1.44
N ASP A 151 -4.26 -20.83 -2.43
CA ASP A 151 -4.22 -21.46 -3.76
C ASP A 151 -2.99 -21.02 -4.58
N VAL A 152 -2.47 -19.82 -4.35
CA VAL A 152 -1.21 -19.31 -4.94
C VAL A 152 0.00 -19.98 -4.31
N GLY A 153 0.08 -20.04 -3.00
CA GLY A 153 1.12 -20.74 -2.25
C GLY A 153 2.55 -20.23 -2.47
N CYS A 154 2.74 -18.95 -2.80
CA CYS A 154 4.04 -18.33 -2.99
C CYS A 154 4.47 -17.54 -1.75
N ASP A 155 5.69 -17.74 -1.26
CA ASP A 155 6.22 -17.09 -0.05
C ASP A 155 6.32 -15.56 -0.20
N ASN A 156 6.57 -15.08 -1.42
CA ASN A 156 6.64 -13.67 -1.76
C ASN A 156 5.29 -13.06 -2.15
N PHE A 157 4.16 -13.76 -1.90
CA PHE A 157 2.82 -13.22 -2.08
C PHE A 157 2.25 -12.77 -0.72
N ARG A 158 2.17 -11.46 -0.50
CA ARG A 158 1.72 -10.80 0.73
C ARG A 158 0.49 -9.96 0.45
N THR A 159 0.12 -9.04 1.36
CA THR A 159 -1.02 -8.15 1.12
C THR A 159 -0.81 -6.74 1.67
N TYR A 160 -1.59 -5.80 1.13
CA TYR A 160 -1.86 -4.50 1.73
C TYR A 160 -3.17 -4.57 2.49
N PHE A 161 -3.14 -4.13 3.72
CA PHE A 161 -4.37 -3.86 4.45
C PHE A 161 -4.79 -2.41 4.21
N GLN A 162 -6.06 -2.22 3.85
CA GLN A 162 -6.69 -0.90 3.77
C GLN A 162 -8.02 -0.94 4.52
N SER A 163 -8.20 0.00 5.44
CA SER A 163 -9.43 0.13 6.19
C SER A 163 -10.56 0.66 5.31
N ARG A 164 -11.77 0.19 5.59
CA ARG A 164 -12.99 0.73 4.96
C ARG A 164 -13.66 1.79 5.82
N TYR A 165 -13.21 1.99 7.06
CA TYR A 165 -13.76 2.92 8.05
C TYR A 165 -15.27 2.79 8.32
N LYS A 166 -15.85 1.66 7.98
CA LYS A 166 -17.31 1.40 8.11
C LYS A 166 -17.65 0.64 9.39
N ARG A 167 -16.84 -0.33 9.76
CA ARG A 167 -17.07 -1.22 10.90
C ARG A 167 -15.75 -1.58 11.55
N LEU A 168 -15.48 -1.00 12.71
CA LEU A 168 -14.22 -1.19 13.42
C LEU A 168 -13.96 -2.67 13.75
N GLU A 169 -14.96 -3.38 14.29
CA GLU A 169 -14.85 -4.79 14.67
C GLU A 169 -14.50 -5.67 13.47
N TYR A 170 -15.06 -5.35 12.30
CA TYR A 170 -14.76 -6.05 11.06
C TYR A 170 -13.30 -5.83 10.63
N ASP A 171 -12.81 -4.61 10.69
CA ASP A 171 -11.41 -4.32 10.34
C ASP A 171 -10.42 -4.89 11.38
N LEU A 172 -10.79 -4.96 12.66
CA LEU A 172 -9.98 -5.62 13.70
C LEU A 172 -9.89 -7.14 13.46
N ASP A 173 -11.01 -7.80 13.11
CA ASP A 173 -11.03 -9.22 12.71
C ASP A 173 -10.17 -9.46 11.47
N ARG A 174 -10.29 -8.61 10.44
CA ARG A 174 -9.46 -8.70 9.23
C ARG A 174 -7.98 -8.64 9.55
N ILE A 175 -7.56 -7.68 10.38
CA ILE A 175 -6.15 -7.56 10.81
C ILE A 175 -5.71 -8.86 11.48
N GLU A 176 -6.48 -9.37 12.44
CA GLU A 176 -6.14 -10.58 13.19
C GLU A 176 -5.93 -11.78 12.26
N ARG A 177 -6.84 -11.99 11.32
CA ARG A 177 -6.81 -13.12 10.39
C ARG A 177 -5.75 -13.00 9.29
N THR A 178 -5.35 -11.78 8.92
CA THR A 178 -4.40 -11.55 7.82
C THR A 178 -3.04 -11.05 8.30
N LEU A 179 -2.84 -10.86 9.60
CA LEU A 179 -1.62 -10.28 10.16
C LEU A 179 -0.32 -10.92 9.65
N PRO A 180 -0.18 -12.26 9.54
CA PRO A 180 1.05 -12.89 9.07
C PRO A 180 1.41 -12.53 7.63
N PHE A 181 0.45 -12.05 6.86
CA PHE A 181 0.58 -11.75 5.44
C PHE A 181 0.62 -10.25 5.14
N ILE A 182 0.37 -9.39 6.13
CA ILE A 182 0.36 -7.93 5.92
C ILE A 182 1.78 -7.41 5.82
N GLU A 183 2.13 -6.83 4.66
CA GLU A 183 3.39 -6.13 4.42
C GLU A 183 3.26 -4.64 4.70
N THR A 184 2.14 -4.04 4.32
CA THR A 184 1.89 -2.61 4.42
C THR A 184 0.43 -2.34 4.75
N ILE A 185 0.20 -1.28 5.49
CA ILE A 185 -1.13 -0.80 5.87
C ILE A 185 -1.30 0.62 5.34
N HIS A 186 -2.39 0.85 4.62
CA HIS A 186 -2.84 2.18 4.24
C HIS A 186 -3.86 2.71 5.25
N VAL A 187 -3.66 3.93 5.72
CA VAL A 187 -4.58 4.66 6.58
C VAL A 187 -4.85 6.06 6.04
N SER A 188 -6.05 6.57 6.29
CA SER A 188 -6.46 7.90 5.86
C SER A 188 -7.32 8.58 6.91
N TYR A 189 -6.77 9.55 7.63
CA TYR A 189 -7.56 10.34 8.58
C TYR A 189 -8.63 11.19 7.89
N SER A 190 -8.40 11.59 6.64
CA SER A 190 -9.40 12.32 5.86
C SER A 190 -10.58 11.44 5.45
N GLU A 191 -10.35 10.19 5.08
CA GLU A 191 -11.40 9.23 4.76
C GLU A 191 -12.17 8.81 6.01
N GLN A 192 -11.47 8.52 7.10
CA GLN A 192 -12.10 8.28 8.40
C GLN A 192 -13.08 9.39 8.77
N SER A 193 -12.72 10.65 8.57
CA SER A 193 -13.56 11.80 8.87
C SER A 193 -14.75 11.94 7.94
N ARG A 194 -14.64 11.46 6.69
CA ARG A 194 -15.73 11.55 5.70
C ARG A 194 -16.75 10.44 5.80
N GLU A 195 -16.28 9.21 5.90
CA GLU A 195 -17.15 8.02 5.86
C GLU A 195 -18.05 7.95 7.09
N GLN A 196 -17.60 8.55 8.16
CA GLN A 196 -18.30 8.21 9.35
C GLN A 196 -18.65 9.32 10.23
N PHE A 197 -18.20 10.44 10.14
CA PHE A 197 -18.55 11.02 11.39
C PHE A 197 -17.67 12.19 11.79
N PRO A 198 -18.21 13.37 11.58
CA PRO A 198 -17.75 14.51 12.35
C PRO A 198 -17.77 14.26 13.87
N LYS A 199 -18.41 13.18 14.29
CA LYS A 199 -18.53 12.76 15.70
C LYS A 199 -17.58 11.65 16.13
N PHE A 200 -16.96 10.92 15.21
CA PHE A 200 -15.93 9.95 15.61
C PHE A 200 -14.65 10.68 15.95
N LYS A 201 -14.31 10.59 17.21
CA LYS A 201 -12.98 10.92 17.69
C LYS A 201 -11.97 10.13 16.87
N PRO A 202 -10.70 10.52 16.80
CA PRO A 202 -9.63 9.81 16.09
C PRO A 202 -9.39 8.36 16.53
N THR A 203 -10.36 7.75 17.11
CA THR A 203 -10.34 6.45 17.77
C THR A 203 -10.35 5.27 16.82
N TYR A 204 -10.78 5.42 15.56
CA TYR A 204 -10.81 4.29 14.64
C TYR A 204 -9.40 3.84 14.26
N ILE A 205 -8.62 4.74 13.66
CA ILE A 205 -7.21 4.48 13.31
C ILE A 205 -6.41 4.17 14.57
N ASP A 206 -6.63 4.90 15.67
CA ASP A 206 -5.97 4.66 16.95
C ASP A 206 -6.26 3.24 17.48
N SER A 207 -7.47 2.73 17.31
CA SER A 207 -7.84 1.36 17.69
C SER A 207 -7.16 0.31 16.81
N LEU A 208 -7.08 0.56 15.49
CA LEU A 208 -6.35 -0.30 14.56
C LEU A 208 -4.87 -0.37 14.95
N LEU A 209 -4.23 0.78 15.18
CA LEU A 209 -2.82 0.87 15.59
C LEU A 209 -2.55 0.12 16.89
N SER A 210 -3.41 0.30 17.90
CA SER A 210 -3.30 -0.41 19.17
C SER A 210 -3.42 -1.93 19.01
N LYS A 211 -4.36 -2.42 18.20
CA LYS A 211 -4.50 -3.85 17.88
C LYS A 211 -3.23 -4.38 17.22
N MET A 212 -2.73 -3.67 16.23
CA MET A 212 -1.54 -4.07 15.46
C MET A 212 -0.31 -4.15 16.34
N LYS A 213 -0.07 -3.13 17.19
CA LYS A 213 1.04 -3.13 18.15
C LYS A 213 0.95 -4.31 19.11
N LYS A 214 -0.24 -4.54 19.69
CA LYS A 214 -0.48 -5.68 20.59
C LYS A 214 -0.29 -7.04 19.94
N SER A 215 -0.53 -7.12 18.63
CA SER A 215 -0.34 -8.33 17.83
C SER A 215 1.10 -8.51 17.31
N GLY A 216 2.04 -7.63 17.68
CA GLY A 216 3.44 -7.71 17.27
C GLY A 216 3.72 -7.32 15.84
N PHE A 217 2.81 -6.57 15.18
CA PHE A 217 3.05 -6.08 13.82
C PHE A 217 4.23 -5.12 13.79
N ASP A 218 5.20 -5.39 12.92
CA ASP A 218 6.40 -4.57 12.72
C ASP A 218 6.58 -4.12 11.25
N GLY A 219 5.48 -4.04 10.52
CA GLY A 219 5.47 -3.61 9.12
C GLY A 219 5.36 -2.09 8.95
N ASN A 220 4.89 -1.70 7.77
CA ASN A 220 4.82 -0.30 7.34
C ASN A 220 3.40 0.23 7.43
N ILE A 221 3.24 1.46 7.92
CA ILE A 221 1.98 2.18 7.98
C ILE A 221 2.12 3.45 7.16
N LEU A 222 1.37 3.51 6.06
CA LEU A 222 1.43 4.61 5.11
C LEU A 222 0.13 5.40 5.10
N ILE A 223 0.24 6.72 5.17
CA ILE A 223 -0.90 7.60 4.94
C ILE A 223 -1.16 7.67 3.43
N GLU A 224 -2.41 7.42 3.05
CA GLU A 224 -2.90 7.61 1.71
C GLU A 224 -4.06 8.60 1.72
N TYR A 225 -3.94 9.69 0.95
CA TYR A 225 -5.05 10.59 0.68
C TYR A 225 -5.53 10.41 -0.75
N THR A 226 -6.79 10.06 -0.89
CA THR A 226 -7.44 9.94 -2.20
C THR A 226 -8.05 11.26 -2.68
N TYR A 227 -7.95 12.33 -1.86
CA TYR A 227 -8.67 13.58 -2.08
C TYR A 227 -7.86 14.69 -2.73
N LEU A 228 -8.54 15.32 -3.71
CA LEU A 228 -8.03 16.40 -4.56
C LEU A 228 -8.41 17.81 -4.04
N PHE A 229 -8.30 18.10 -2.76
CA PHE A 229 -8.50 19.47 -2.31
C PHE A 229 -7.17 20.17 -2.02
N GLY A 230 -6.88 21.15 -2.86
CA GLY A 230 -5.94 22.25 -2.66
C GLY A 230 -4.53 21.91 -2.17
N TYR A 231 -3.56 22.17 -2.99
CA TYR A 231 -2.14 21.95 -2.79
C TYR A 231 -1.58 22.33 -1.41
N PHE A 232 -2.01 23.46 -0.84
CA PHE A 232 -1.46 23.97 0.43
C PHE A 232 -2.02 23.28 1.69
N GLY A 233 -3.26 22.89 1.68
CA GLY A 233 -3.86 22.18 2.81
C GLY A 233 -3.36 20.74 2.93
N PHE A 234 -2.90 20.16 1.84
CA PHE A 234 -2.53 18.76 1.76
C PHE A 234 -1.19 18.46 2.45
N THR A 235 -0.17 19.29 2.24
CA THR A 235 1.16 19.12 2.85
C THR A 235 1.09 19.26 4.36
N SER A 236 0.39 20.27 4.86
CA SER A 236 0.24 20.49 6.31
C SER A 236 -0.54 19.35 6.98
N SER A 237 -1.55 18.81 6.31
CA SER A 237 -2.31 17.65 6.80
C SER A 237 -1.43 16.42 6.88
N MET A 238 -0.61 16.15 5.85
CA MET A 238 0.30 15.02 5.84
C MET A 238 1.30 15.09 7.00
N ILE A 239 1.95 16.24 7.20
CA ILE A 239 2.91 16.45 8.29
C ILE A 239 2.25 16.21 9.65
N ARG A 240 1.07 16.78 9.87
CA ARG A 240 0.30 16.61 11.10
C ARG A 240 -0.06 15.14 11.34
N ASP A 241 -0.53 14.46 10.31
CA ASP A 241 -1.10 13.13 10.43
C ASP A 241 -0.01 12.06 10.59
N VAL A 242 1.17 12.24 9.98
CA VAL A 242 2.35 11.38 10.25
C VAL A 242 2.80 11.53 11.70
N LYS A 243 2.92 12.77 12.20
CA LYS A 243 3.29 13.01 13.61
C LYS A 243 2.28 12.38 14.57
N ARG A 244 1.01 12.43 14.22
CA ARG A 244 -0.05 11.80 15.00
C ARG A 244 0.09 10.28 15.05
N LEU A 245 0.39 9.63 13.93
CA LEU A 245 0.63 8.18 13.90
C LEU A 245 1.76 7.78 14.84
N ARG A 246 2.89 8.49 14.82
CA ARG A 246 4.03 8.23 15.71
C ARG A 246 3.65 8.35 17.17
N ASN A 247 3.11 9.50 17.57
CA ASN A 247 2.75 9.76 18.96
C ASN A 247 1.83 8.69 19.53
N LYS A 248 0.87 8.21 18.73
CA LYS A 248 -0.07 7.16 19.16
C LYS A 248 0.59 5.81 19.39
N VAL A 249 1.58 5.47 18.61
CA VAL A 249 2.32 4.22 18.78
C VAL A 249 3.27 4.30 19.97
N ASP A 250 3.84 5.45 20.24
CA ASP A 250 4.74 5.67 21.39
C ASP A 250 3.98 5.65 22.73
N GLU A 251 2.71 6.13 22.73
CA GLU A 251 1.83 6.16 23.93
C GLU A 251 1.14 4.83 24.25
N SER A 252 1.10 3.86 23.34
CA SER A 252 0.36 2.60 23.49
C SER A 252 1.27 1.40 23.73
#